data_6b94b7402b1bfc35673c876a1fd2af57
#
_entry.id   6b94b7402b1bfc35673c876a1fd2af57
#
_cell.length_a   1.000
_cell.length_b   1.000
_cell.length_c   1.000
_cell.angle_alpha   90.00
_cell.angle_beta   90.00
_cell.angle_gamma   90.00
#
_symmetry.space_group_name_H-M   'P 1'
#
loop_
_entity.id
_entity.type
_entity.pdbx_description
1 polymer ?
#
loop_
_entity_poly.entity_id
_entity_poly.type
_entity_poly.pdbx_seq_one_letter_code
_entity_poly.pdbx_strand_id
1 'polypeptide(L)'
;MKTFTDNAGRDWVIEINVASLKRVKGLTGTDLIALAVAMDTSVAERLASDPILLCDVLYAVCKPQADERGVSDEEFGRAMAGDAIESATVALLEDIVGFCPSPRDRAALGRVLTAMRDARDKARDLVDKNLDRMIEGGEIDRIVTAAMTETEQALERTTSGDSSTSAPASPGSIRAP
;
A
#
# COMPACT_ATOMS: atom_id res chain seq x y z
N MET A 1 25.56 1.81 4.81
CA MET A 1 25.00 0.51 4.38
C MET A 1 24.02 0.01 5.41
N LYS A 2 22.82 -0.30 5.01
CA LYS A 2 21.73 -0.83 5.82
C LYS A 2 21.24 -2.13 5.21
N THR A 3 20.61 -2.99 5.99
CA THR A 3 20.14 -4.30 5.52
C THR A 3 18.67 -4.49 5.88
N PHE A 4 17.98 -5.28 5.09
CA PHE A 4 16.65 -5.81 5.41
C PHE A 4 16.53 -7.24 4.90
N THR A 5 15.60 -8.00 5.45
CA THR A 5 15.29 -9.36 5.02
C THR A 5 13.92 -9.38 4.36
N ASP A 6 13.79 -9.99 3.18
CA ASP A 6 12.50 -10.17 2.51
C ASP A 6 11.75 -11.41 3.03
N ASN A 7 10.48 -11.56 2.63
CA ASN A 7 9.65 -12.68 3.07
C ASN A 7 10.08 -14.06 2.50
N ALA A 8 11.02 -14.07 1.54
CA ALA A 8 11.66 -15.29 1.07
C ALA A 8 12.93 -15.64 1.89
N GLY A 9 13.23 -14.86 2.94
CA GLY A 9 14.39 -15.06 3.82
C GLY A 9 15.70 -14.59 3.20
N ARG A 10 15.68 -13.75 2.19
CA ARG A 10 16.87 -13.22 1.53
C ARG A 10 17.26 -11.88 2.18
N ASP A 11 18.54 -11.76 2.53
CA ASP A 11 19.08 -10.49 3.04
C ASP A 11 19.53 -9.60 1.90
N TRP A 12 19.09 -8.36 1.93
CA TRP A 12 19.41 -7.32 0.97
C TRP A 12 20.21 -6.20 1.64
N VAL A 13 21.19 -5.67 0.93
CA VAL A 13 22.00 -4.54 1.39
C VAL A 13 21.54 -3.30 0.62
N ILE A 14 21.11 -2.30 1.35
CA ILE A 14 20.86 -0.96 0.82
C ILE A 14 22.17 -0.17 0.85
N GLU A 15 22.58 0.29 -0.31
CA GLU A 15 23.73 1.16 -0.47
C GLU A 15 23.41 2.33 -1.38
N ILE A 16 23.24 3.50 -0.79
CA ILE A 16 22.98 4.73 -1.51
C ILE A 16 24.32 5.39 -1.86
N ASN A 17 24.59 5.39 -3.16
CA ASN A 17 25.73 6.05 -3.78
C ASN A 17 25.32 6.64 -5.13
N VAL A 18 26.23 7.35 -5.79
CA VAL A 18 25.92 8.02 -7.07
C VAL A 18 25.47 7.01 -8.15
N ALA A 19 25.99 5.79 -8.15
CA ALA A 19 25.61 4.78 -9.13
C ALA A 19 24.18 4.26 -8.87
N SER A 20 23.84 3.97 -7.60
CA SER A 20 22.48 3.56 -7.25
C SER A 20 21.46 4.68 -7.51
N LEU A 21 21.80 5.94 -7.19
CA LEU A 21 20.93 7.10 -7.46
C LEU A 21 20.65 7.30 -8.96
N LYS A 22 21.68 7.17 -9.81
CA LYS A 22 21.51 7.24 -11.26
C LYS A 22 20.62 6.08 -11.78
N ARG A 23 20.81 4.89 -11.24
CA ARG A 23 20.04 3.71 -11.63
C ARG A 23 18.56 3.85 -11.23
N VAL A 24 18.28 4.27 -9.98
CA VAL A 24 16.91 4.56 -9.53
C VAL A 24 16.27 5.59 -10.43
N LYS A 25 16.93 6.73 -10.67
CA LYS A 25 16.39 7.78 -11.54
C LYS A 25 16.13 7.29 -12.97
N GLY A 26 17.02 6.45 -13.52
CA GLY A 26 16.87 5.90 -14.87
C GLY A 26 15.76 4.86 -15.01
N LEU A 27 15.52 4.05 -13.99
CA LEU A 27 14.53 2.96 -14.02
C LEU A 27 13.14 3.41 -13.54
N THR A 28 13.06 4.26 -12.53
CA THR A 28 11.79 4.64 -11.89
C THR A 28 11.38 6.10 -12.11
N GLY A 29 12.28 6.92 -12.67
CA GLY A 29 12.09 8.37 -12.76
C GLY A 29 12.19 9.11 -11.42
N THR A 30 12.40 8.41 -10.30
CA THR A 30 12.43 9.00 -8.96
C THR A 30 13.80 9.62 -8.66
N ASP A 31 13.81 10.88 -8.24
CA ASP A 31 15.03 11.60 -7.88
C ASP A 31 15.26 11.60 -6.37
N LEU A 32 15.96 10.58 -5.88
CA LEU A 32 16.35 10.49 -4.47
C LEU A 32 17.35 11.58 -4.03
N ILE A 33 18.05 12.23 -4.99
CA ILE A 33 18.96 13.34 -4.68
C ILE A 33 18.16 14.54 -4.16
N ALA A 34 16.96 14.77 -4.67
CA ALA A 34 16.08 15.84 -4.20
C ALA A 34 15.81 15.72 -2.69
N LEU A 35 15.56 14.49 -2.20
CA LEU A 35 15.41 14.25 -0.76
C LEU A 35 16.73 14.48 0.01
N ALA A 36 17.84 13.92 -0.49
CA ALA A 36 19.13 13.93 0.22
C ALA A 36 19.83 15.30 0.27
N VAL A 37 19.66 16.11 -0.78
CA VAL A 37 20.44 17.36 -0.97
C VAL A 37 19.54 18.60 -0.92
N ALA A 38 18.35 18.54 -1.55
CA ALA A 38 17.40 19.65 -1.57
C ALA A 38 16.43 19.64 -0.38
N MET A 39 16.50 18.64 0.50
CA MET A 39 15.58 18.46 1.64
C MET A 39 14.10 18.39 1.20
N ASP A 40 13.85 17.90 -0.01
CA ASP A 40 12.50 17.74 -0.56
C ASP A 40 11.82 16.49 0.01
N THR A 41 11.08 16.70 1.09
CA THR A 41 10.37 15.60 1.78
C THR A 41 9.21 15.01 0.96
N SER A 42 8.77 15.68 -0.12
CA SER A 42 7.71 15.16 -0.99
C SER A 42 8.06 13.80 -1.61
N VAL A 43 9.36 13.56 -1.84
CA VAL A 43 9.87 12.26 -2.32
C VAL A 43 9.67 11.18 -1.24
N ALA A 44 9.95 11.49 0.03
CA ALA A 44 9.73 10.56 1.13
C ALA A 44 8.24 10.26 1.34
N GLU A 45 7.38 11.27 1.22
CA GLU A 45 5.92 11.14 1.31
C GLU A 45 5.38 10.25 0.18
N ARG A 46 5.86 10.44 -1.05
CA ARG A 46 5.48 9.59 -2.19
C ARG A 46 5.89 8.14 -1.98
N LEU A 47 7.12 7.90 -1.54
CA LEU A 47 7.59 6.54 -1.25
C LEU A 47 6.80 5.89 -0.11
N ALA A 48 6.34 6.68 0.86
CA ALA A 48 5.55 6.19 1.98
C ALA A 48 4.08 5.89 1.62
N SER A 49 3.54 6.55 0.59
CA SER A 49 2.13 6.43 0.17
C SER A 49 1.94 5.48 -1.03
N ASP A 50 3.01 5.22 -1.79
CA ASP A 50 2.97 4.35 -2.98
C ASP A 50 3.91 3.14 -2.79
N PRO A 51 3.39 2.00 -2.33
CA PRO A 51 4.19 0.80 -2.10
C PRO A 51 4.73 0.20 -3.39
N ILE A 52 4.11 0.43 -4.55
CA ILE A 52 4.62 -0.05 -5.85
C ILE A 52 5.87 0.73 -6.21
N LEU A 53 5.79 2.06 -6.19
CA LEU A 53 6.94 2.91 -6.43
C LEU A 53 8.09 2.63 -5.47
N LEU A 54 7.78 2.41 -4.19
CA LEU A 54 8.76 2.05 -3.18
C LEU A 54 9.47 0.73 -3.54
N CYS A 55 8.71 -0.29 -3.96
CA CYS A 55 9.26 -1.58 -4.36
C CYS A 55 10.17 -1.45 -5.60
N ASP A 56 9.76 -0.66 -6.60
CA ASP A 56 10.56 -0.38 -7.80
C ASP A 56 11.88 0.32 -7.45
N VAL A 57 11.82 1.29 -6.54
CA VAL A 57 13.02 2.00 -6.04
C VAL A 57 13.95 1.05 -5.28
N LEU A 58 13.40 0.21 -4.40
CA LEU A 58 14.18 -0.78 -3.65
C LEU A 58 14.84 -1.80 -4.59
N TYR A 59 14.08 -2.32 -5.56
CA TYR A 59 14.63 -3.21 -6.59
C TYR A 59 15.75 -2.54 -7.37
N ALA A 60 15.56 -1.28 -7.81
CA ALA A 60 16.57 -0.54 -8.53
C ALA A 60 17.84 -0.31 -7.70
N VAL A 61 17.72 -0.11 -6.38
CA VAL A 61 18.88 -0.03 -5.47
C VAL A 61 19.58 -1.38 -5.36
N CYS A 62 18.81 -2.45 -5.13
CA CYS A 62 19.31 -3.82 -4.94
C CYS A 62 19.66 -4.54 -6.26
N LYS A 63 19.40 -3.93 -7.42
CA LYS A 63 19.53 -4.59 -8.72
C LYS A 63 20.83 -5.34 -8.96
N PRO A 64 22.03 -4.85 -8.60
CA PRO A 64 23.25 -5.63 -8.75
C PRO A 64 23.23 -6.96 -7.98
N GLN A 65 22.66 -6.95 -6.76
CA GLN A 65 22.52 -8.15 -5.94
C GLN A 65 21.43 -9.08 -6.50
N ALA A 66 20.34 -8.50 -7.04
CA ALA A 66 19.28 -9.26 -7.69
C ALA A 66 19.79 -9.97 -8.95
N ASP A 67 20.56 -9.26 -9.80
CA ASP A 67 21.18 -9.83 -11.01
C ASP A 67 22.17 -10.96 -10.66
N GLU A 68 23.00 -10.76 -9.64
CA GLU A 68 23.96 -11.76 -9.17
C GLU A 68 23.26 -13.04 -8.64
N ARG A 69 22.10 -12.88 -8.01
CA ARG A 69 21.30 -13.98 -7.43
C ARG A 69 20.27 -14.55 -8.41
N GLY A 70 20.13 -13.97 -9.60
CA GLY A 70 19.12 -14.35 -10.59
C GLY A 70 17.68 -14.07 -10.13
N VAL A 71 17.49 -13.06 -9.26
CA VAL A 71 16.17 -12.66 -8.75
C VAL A 71 15.57 -11.62 -9.68
N SER A 72 14.44 -11.95 -10.30
CA SER A 72 13.69 -11.02 -11.14
C SER A 72 12.96 -9.95 -10.32
N ASP A 73 12.54 -8.87 -10.98
CA ASP A 73 11.70 -7.83 -10.39
C ASP A 73 10.40 -8.40 -9.81
N GLU A 74 9.76 -9.30 -10.54
CA GLU A 74 8.54 -9.97 -10.11
C GLU A 74 8.76 -10.85 -8.87
N GLU A 75 9.87 -11.58 -8.79
CA GLU A 75 10.21 -12.39 -7.61
C GLU A 75 10.58 -11.54 -6.40
N PHE A 76 11.27 -10.42 -6.64
CA PHE A 76 11.54 -9.43 -5.60
C PHE A 76 10.24 -8.85 -5.07
N GLY A 77 9.36 -8.38 -5.96
CA GLY A 77 8.05 -7.81 -5.60
C GLY A 77 7.16 -8.78 -4.80
N ARG A 78 7.12 -10.06 -5.19
CA ARG A 78 6.36 -11.09 -4.44
C ARG A 78 6.85 -11.28 -3.00
N ALA A 79 8.13 -11.07 -2.74
CA ALA A 79 8.71 -11.19 -1.42
C ALA A 79 8.58 -9.91 -0.57
N MET A 80 8.14 -8.80 -1.18
CA MET A 80 7.97 -7.51 -0.52
C MET A 80 6.52 -7.35 -0.05
N ALA A 81 6.24 -7.77 1.19
CA ALA A 81 4.92 -7.61 1.83
C ALA A 81 5.08 -7.45 3.35
N GLY A 82 4.12 -6.76 3.98
CA GLY A 82 4.08 -6.60 5.43
C GLY A 82 5.36 -5.99 6.00
N ASP A 83 5.94 -6.64 6.99
CA ASP A 83 7.11 -6.18 7.74
C ASP A 83 8.37 -6.01 6.88
N ALA A 84 8.49 -6.77 5.77
CA ALA A 84 9.60 -6.63 4.84
C ALA A 84 9.60 -5.26 4.15
N ILE A 85 8.43 -4.75 3.74
CA ILE A 85 8.30 -3.40 3.17
C ILE A 85 8.68 -2.34 4.20
N GLU A 86 8.22 -2.49 5.43
CA GLU A 86 8.50 -1.51 6.49
C GLU A 86 9.98 -1.46 6.83
N SER A 87 10.63 -2.62 7.04
CA SER A 87 12.07 -2.69 7.33
C SER A 87 12.92 -2.18 6.16
N ALA A 88 12.55 -2.49 4.91
CA ALA A 88 13.21 -1.98 3.72
C ALA A 88 13.08 -0.46 3.59
N THR A 89 11.89 0.09 3.89
CA THR A 89 11.67 1.54 3.91
C THR A 89 12.57 2.25 4.90
N VAL A 90 12.66 1.71 6.11
CA VAL A 90 13.54 2.24 7.15
C VAL A 90 15.00 2.21 6.70
N ALA A 91 15.46 1.07 6.20
CA ALA A 91 16.82 0.90 5.70
C ALA A 91 17.15 1.86 4.56
N LEU A 92 16.22 2.07 3.63
CA LEU A 92 16.37 3.01 2.51
C LEU A 92 16.52 4.46 3.01
N LEU A 93 15.59 4.91 3.84
CA LEU A 93 15.59 6.29 4.34
C LEU A 93 16.82 6.58 5.20
N GLU A 94 17.25 5.66 6.04
CA GLU A 94 18.45 5.82 6.86
C GLU A 94 19.73 5.87 6.03
N ASP A 95 19.80 5.11 4.92
CA ASP A 95 20.99 5.15 4.06
C ASP A 95 21.00 6.41 3.18
N ILE A 96 19.82 6.92 2.77
CA ILE A 96 19.68 8.24 2.11
C ILE A 96 20.19 9.36 3.04
N VAL A 97 19.82 9.34 4.31
CA VAL A 97 20.36 10.28 5.32
C VAL A 97 21.88 10.18 5.38
N GLY A 98 22.41 8.96 5.38
CA GLY A 98 23.86 8.71 5.38
C GLY A 98 24.58 9.30 4.17
N PHE A 99 23.92 9.40 3.03
CA PHE A 99 24.46 9.96 1.80
C PHE A 99 24.59 11.50 1.82
N CYS A 100 23.84 12.20 2.69
CA CYS A 100 23.92 13.66 2.79
C CYS A 100 25.35 14.12 3.04
N PRO A 101 25.93 14.97 2.18
CA PRO A 101 27.32 15.38 2.27
C PRO A 101 27.60 16.28 3.47
N SER A 102 26.65 17.13 3.86
CA SER A 102 26.76 18.05 4.99
C SER A 102 26.32 17.37 6.30
N PRO A 103 27.16 17.34 7.35
CA PRO A 103 26.76 16.81 8.66
C PRO A 103 25.55 17.52 9.26
N ARG A 104 25.41 18.84 9.01
CA ARG A 104 24.29 19.64 9.49
C ARG A 104 22.98 19.22 8.80
N ASP A 105 23.01 19.06 7.48
CA ASP A 105 21.85 18.69 6.69
C ASP A 105 21.46 17.24 6.96
N ARG A 106 22.43 16.36 7.16
CA ARG A 106 22.22 14.98 7.60
C ARG A 106 21.47 14.91 8.92
N ALA A 107 21.89 15.70 9.92
CA ALA A 107 21.21 15.77 11.20
C ALA A 107 19.80 16.38 11.08
N ALA A 108 19.62 17.37 10.21
CA ALA A 108 18.33 18.00 9.96
C ALA A 108 17.35 17.02 9.27
N LEU A 109 17.79 16.37 8.19
CA LEU A 109 16.99 15.38 7.46
C LEU A 109 16.63 14.19 8.35
N GLY A 110 17.57 13.69 9.14
CA GLY A 110 17.32 12.62 10.11
C GLY A 110 16.22 12.96 11.09
N ARG A 111 16.22 14.17 11.64
CA ARG A 111 15.16 14.65 12.55
C ARG A 111 13.80 14.76 11.86
N VAL A 112 13.77 15.27 10.63
CA VAL A 112 12.53 15.39 9.85
C VAL A 112 11.93 14.02 9.58
N LEU A 113 12.75 13.07 9.08
CA LEU A 113 12.27 11.71 8.79
C LEU A 113 11.82 10.96 10.06
N THR A 114 12.51 11.17 11.19
CA THR A 114 12.07 10.62 12.49
C THR A 114 10.71 11.21 12.89
N ALA A 115 10.55 12.53 12.80
CA ALA A 115 9.28 13.18 13.13
C ALA A 115 8.12 12.72 12.23
N MET A 116 8.37 12.49 10.94
CA MET A 116 7.37 11.95 10.02
C MET A 116 6.97 10.52 10.40
N ARG A 117 7.94 9.67 10.79
CA ARG A 117 7.67 8.32 11.27
C ARG A 117 6.82 8.35 12.54
N ASP A 118 7.23 9.12 13.54
CA ASP A 118 6.51 9.25 14.82
C ASP A 118 5.07 9.75 14.61
N ALA A 119 4.86 10.68 13.67
CA ALA A 119 3.54 11.18 13.33
C ALA A 119 2.66 10.09 12.70
N ARG A 120 3.25 9.26 11.82
CA ARG A 120 2.57 8.13 11.18
C ARG A 120 2.18 7.05 12.19
N ASP A 121 3.09 6.71 13.10
CA ASP A 121 2.84 5.70 14.13
C ASP A 121 1.74 6.17 15.10
N LYS A 122 1.76 7.44 15.50
CA LYS A 122 0.67 8.03 16.28
C LYS A 122 -0.68 8.02 15.57
N ALA A 123 -0.68 8.25 14.26
CA ALA A 123 -1.91 8.18 13.47
C ALA A 123 -2.45 6.74 13.42
N ARG A 124 -1.58 5.73 13.26
CA ARG A 124 -1.96 4.30 13.33
C ARG A 124 -2.54 3.95 14.69
N ASP A 125 -1.86 4.32 15.79
CA ASP A 125 -2.33 4.08 17.16
C ASP A 125 -3.72 4.69 17.43
N LEU A 126 -4.02 5.85 16.82
CA LEU A 126 -5.34 6.46 16.93
C LEU A 126 -6.41 5.67 16.18
N VAL A 127 -6.08 5.16 15.00
CA VAL A 127 -6.97 4.29 14.22
C VAL A 127 -7.25 3.01 14.97
N ASP A 128 -6.22 2.35 15.50
CA ASP A 128 -6.35 1.10 16.27
C ASP A 128 -7.22 1.31 17.51
N LYS A 129 -6.98 2.37 18.29
CA LYS A 129 -7.81 2.70 19.47
C LYS A 129 -9.26 3.03 19.11
N ASN A 130 -9.51 3.63 17.94
CA ASN A 130 -10.88 3.88 17.51
C ASN A 130 -11.55 2.58 17.06
N LEU A 131 -10.82 1.70 16.37
CA LEU A 131 -11.30 0.40 15.93
C LEU A 131 -11.65 -0.48 17.15
N ASP A 132 -10.76 -0.56 18.14
CA ASP A 132 -10.99 -1.28 19.40
C ASP A 132 -12.27 -0.78 20.10
N ARG A 133 -12.44 0.53 20.17
CA ARG A 133 -13.64 1.15 20.77
C ARG A 133 -14.92 0.80 20.02
N MET A 134 -14.88 0.74 18.69
CA MET A 134 -16.00 0.35 17.86
C MET A 134 -16.36 -1.14 18.05
N ILE A 135 -15.33 -1.99 18.17
CA ILE A 135 -15.49 -3.44 18.42
C ILE A 135 -16.08 -3.66 19.81
N GLU A 136 -15.47 -3.08 20.86
CA GLU A 136 -15.92 -3.22 22.25
C GLU A 136 -17.29 -2.59 22.49
N GLY A 137 -17.59 -1.49 21.79
CA GLY A 137 -18.90 -0.82 21.85
C GLY A 137 -20.03 -1.56 21.15
N GLY A 138 -19.75 -2.68 20.46
CA GLY A 138 -20.74 -3.45 19.67
C GLY A 138 -21.30 -2.66 18.49
N GLU A 139 -20.62 -1.61 18.04
CA GLU A 139 -21.05 -0.78 16.93
C GLU A 139 -20.96 -1.53 15.60
N ILE A 140 -19.93 -2.35 15.45
CA ILE A 140 -19.74 -3.23 14.29
C ILE A 140 -20.87 -4.27 14.23
N ASP A 141 -21.22 -4.89 15.35
CA ASP A 141 -22.32 -5.87 15.42
C ASP A 141 -23.66 -5.23 15.03
N ARG A 142 -23.90 -3.98 15.46
CA ARG A 142 -25.11 -3.23 15.06
C ARG A 142 -25.15 -2.94 13.56
N ILE A 143 -24.01 -2.53 12.97
CA ILE A 143 -23.92 -2.25 11.54
C ILE A 143 -24.13 -3.54 10.74
N VAL A 144 -23.50 -4.64 11.13
CA VAL A 144 -23.65 -5.94 10.48
C VAL A 144 -25.09 -6.44 10.59
N THR A 145 -25.71 -6.36 11.78
CA THR A 145 -27.09 -6.77 11.99
C THR A 145 -28.06 -5.92 11.17
N ALA A 146 -27.87 -4.62 11.09
CA ALA A 146 -28.69 -3.74 10.26
C ALA A 146 -28.58 -4.08 8.77
N ALA A 147 -27.34 -4.31 8.27
CA ALA A 147 -27.11 -4.70 6.87
C ALA A 147 -27.72 -6.07 6.53
N MET A 148 -27.66 -7.03 7.45
CA MET A 148 -28.32 -8.35 7.28
C MET A 148 -29.84 -8.21 7.22
N THR A 149 -30.42 -7.39 8.10
CA THR A 149 -31.87 -7.15 8.14
C THR A 149 -32.37 -6.47 6.85
N GLU A 150 -31.61 -5.51 6.32
CA GLU A 150 -31.94 -4.88 5.02
C GLU A 150 -31.88 -5.87 3.86
N THR A 151 -30.89 -6.77 3.86
CA THR A 151 -30.74 -7.80 2.82
C THR A 151 -31.90 -8.83 2.88
N GLU A 152 -32.29 -9.25 4.07
CA GLU A 152 -33.44 -10.15 4.27
C GLU A 152 -34.73 -9.49 3.80
N GLN A 153 -34.99 -8.25 4.17
CA GLN A 153 -36.18 -7.51 3.71
C GLN A 153 -36.19 -7.29 2.20
N ALA A 154 -35.03 -7.07 1.56
CA ALA A 154 -34.93 -6.94 0.12
C ALA A 154 -35.24 -8.27 -0.58
N LEU A 155 -34.78 -9.38 -0.01
CA LEU A 155 -35.07 -10.74 -0.54
C LEU A 155 -36.54 -11.08 -0.42
N GLU A 156 -37.18 -10.77 0.71
CA GLU A 156 -38.64 -10.99 0.90
C GLU A 156 -39.51 -10.17 -0.06
N ARG A 157 -39.13 -8.94 -0.38
CA ARG A 157 -39.80 -8.10 -1.37
C ARG A 157 -39.72 -8.67 -2.78
N THR A 158 -38.56 -9.28 -3.14
CA THR A 158 -38.40 -9.93 -4.45
C THR A 158 -39.16 -11.23 -4.56
N THR A 159 -39.29 -12.01 -3.48
CA THR A 159 -40.05 -13.28 -3.48
C THR A 159 -41.57 -13.10 -3.38
N SER A 160 -42.05 -11.99 -2.80
CA SER A 160 -43.47 -11.68 -2.67
C SER A 160 -44.08 -11.00 -3.91
N GLY A 161 -43.26 -10.60 -4.90
CA GLY A 161 -43.68 -9.87 -6.11
C GLY A 161 -44.15 -10.72 -7.30
N ASP A 162 -44.04 -12.05 -7.25
CA ASP A 162 -44.29 -12.93 -8.41
C ASP A 162 -45.53 -13.79 -8.27
N SER A 163 -46.67 -13.17 -7.93
CA SER A 163 -47.98 -13.85 -7.88
C SER A 163 -49.10 -13.02 -8.54
N SER A 164 -48.88 -12.52 -9.76
CA SER A 164 -49.94 -12.02 -10.62
C SER A 164 -49.67 -12.31 -12.10
N THR A 165 -49.65 -13.57 -12.46
CA THR A 165 -49.73 -13.97 -13.86
C THR A 165 -51.22 -14.02 -14.25
N SER A 166 -51.74 -12.94 -14.82
CA SER A 166 -53.02 -12.92 -15.51
C SER A 166 -52.91 -13.75 -16.80
N ALA A 167 -53.73 -14.78 -16.92
CA ALA A 167 -53.85 -15.62 -18.09
C ALA A 167 -54.31 -14.82 -19.33
N PRO A 168 -53.76 -15.07 -20.53
CA PRO A 168 -54.26 -14.46 -21.75
C PRO A 168 -55.56 -15.09 -22.18
N ALA A 169 -56.59 -14.26 -22.43
CA ALA A 169 -57.84 -14.64 -23.00
C ALA A 169 -57.68 -15.17 -24.43
N SER A 170 -58.34 -16.29 -24.74
CA SER A 170 -58.41 -16.87 -26.07
C SER A 170 -59.10 -15.93 -27.07
N PRO A 171 -58.64 -15.77 -28.29
CA PRO A 171 -59.34 -15.05 -29.33
C PRO A 171 -60.46 -15.96 -29.99
N GLY A 172 -61.64 -15.40 -30.02
CA GLY A 172 -62.85 -16.02 -30.61
C GLY A 172 -62.70 -16.26 -32.11
N SER A 173 -63.37 -17.33 -32.54
CA SER A 173 -63.63 -17.82 -33.86
C SER A 173 -64.18 -16.74 -34.77
N ILE A 174 -63.56 -16.50 -35.92
CA ILE A 174 -64.12 -15.76 -37.04
C ILE A 174 -64.56 -16.73 -38.10
N ARG A 175 -65.90 -16.76 -38.40
CA ARG A 175 -66.59 -17.50 -39.43
C ARG A 175 -66.54 -16.66 -40.72
N ALA A 176 -66.19 -17.32 -41.83
CA ALA A 176 -66.31 -16.80 -43.17
C ALA A 176 -67.73 -16.85 -43.68
N PRO A 177 -68.06 -16.04 -44.74
CA PRO A 177 -68.49 -16.63 -45.98
C PRO A 177 -67.48 -16.47 -47.12
#